data_ae18a8554a40e24f4c38bb098ded6d62
#
_entry.id   ae18a8554a40e24f4c38bb098ded6d62
#
_cell.length_a   1.000
_cell.length_b   1.000
_cell.length_c   1.000
_cell.angle_alpha   90.00
_cell.angle_beta   90.00
_cell.angle_gamma   90.00
#
_symmetry.space_group_name_H-M   'P 1'
#
loop_
_entity.id
_entity.type
_entity.pdbx_description
1 polymer ?
#
loop_
_entity_poly.entity_id
_entity_poly.type
_entity_poly.pdbx_seq_one_letter_code
_entity_poly.pdbx_strand_id
1 'polypeptide(L)'
;MPETESVIRLSQGRAASATRKEDNVTDSDSPVVPGIDIVGLERYLPTVLADYDPAAGLTARLLAGGRSNLTCLLTQPPGRQWVLRRPPLGHLTPTAHDMGREFRTLSLLDGTGFPAPKPRALCTDQNVIGVTFLLYDYVPGRSISDAETAASLSDAEASQLSGELVRTLAQLHAIPPPAPEPGRSRSSIGYLHRQLTRWTGQWQRNQTRELPAFGQLARWLTEEMGRLTEDYPSTFVHGDYRMDNLILDPSTYQVRAVLDWEMSTFGDPIMDLALLLAYWEQPGEVLRPRVNVARNLTVAPGFWSRDQLLSEYLAATGVPAEHLTACLGLTCLKLATIMEGIHHRHQAGQALDNLSAGLADAAPALLEMGLLVAAGKGLAGLAG
;
A
#
# COMPACT_ATOMS: atom_id res chain seq x y z
N MET A 1 35.60 31.89 -45.60
CA MET A 1 35.89 33.30 -45.34
C MET A 1 34.61 34.08 -45.28
N PRO A 2 34.36 34.97 -44.29
CA PRO A 2 34.83 35.04 -42.89
C PRO A 2 33.65 34.83 -41.90
N GLU A 3 33.84 34.30 -40.72
CA GLU A 3 34.07 34.96 -39.41
C GLU A 3 33.00 35.96 -38.96
N THR A 4 32.37 35.68 -37.85
CA THR A 4 32.29 36.61 -36.73
C THR A 4 31.91 35.88 -35.42
N GLU A 5 32.87 35.83 -34.52
CA GLU A 5 32.72 35.61 -33.08
C GLU A 5 31.88 36.73 -32.47
N SER A 6 31.10 36.41 -31.43
CA SER A 6 30.57 37.38 -30.50
C SER A 6 30.66 36.87 -29.06
N VAL A 7 31.66 37.40 -28.38
CA VAL A 7 31.96 37.28 -26.95
C VAL A 7 30.88 38.03 -26.16
N ILE A 8 30.22 37.41 -25.18
CA ILE A 8 29.46 38.13 -24.17
C ILE A 8 30.10 37.95 -22.78
N ARG A 9 30.43 39.09 -22.20
CA ARG A 9 31.09 39.34 -20.92
C ARG A 9 30.22 38.92 -19.74
N LEU A 10 30.88 38.33 -18.76
CA LEU A 10 30.48 38.28 -17.36
C LEU A 10 30.34 39.69 -16.76
N SER A 11 29.18 39.99 -16.17
CA SER A 11 29.05 41.13 -15.25
C SER A 11 28.77 40.62 -13.84
N GLN A 12 29.72 40.85 -12.97
CA GLN A 12 29.61 40.74 -11.51
C GLN A 12 28.62 41.80 -11.00
N GLY A 13 27.61 41.40 -10.27
CA GLY A 13 26.65 42.25 -9.58
C GLY A 13 26.63 41.96 -8.08
N ARG A 14 27.00 42.95 -7.34
CA ARG A 14 27.11 43.15 -5.89
C ARG A 14 26.11 42.42 -5.02
N ALA A 15 26.63 41.89 -3.92
CA ALA A 15 25.89 41.51 -2.72
C ALA A 15 25.12 42.72 -2.13
N ALA A 16 23.82 42.57 -1.99
CA ALA A 16 22.98 43.44 -1.17
C ALA A 16 22.65 42.71 0.13
N SER A 17 23.13 43.32 1.23
CA SER A 17 22.77 42.98 2.62
C SER A 17 21.28 43.21 2.81
N ALA A 18 20.52 42.11 3.02
CA ALA A 18 19.14 42.17 3.47
C ALA A 18 19.08 41.94 4.98
N THR A 19 18.88 43.02 5.70
CA THR A 19 18.48 43.07 7.12
C THR A 19 17.27 42.16 7.36
N ARG A 20 17.45 41.17 8.26
CA ARG A 20 16.35 40.41 8.84
C ARG A 20 15.38 41.35 9.56
N LYS A 21 14.20 41.54 9.03
CA LYS A 21 13.04 41.95 9.81
C LYS A 21 12.54 40.72 10.54
N GLU A 22 12.56 40.78 11.86
CA GLU A 22 11.78 39.90 12.73
C GLU A 22 10.32 40.31 12.59
N ASP A 23 9.60 39.64 11.68
CA ASP A 23 8.14 39.71 11.67
C ASP A 23 7.61 38.81 12.78
N ASN A 24 7.04 39.44 13.78
CA ASN A 24 6.20 38.82 14.80
C ASN A 24 5.03 38.11 14.10
N VAL A 25 5.18 36.79 13.82
CA VAL A 25 4.09 35.94 13.40
C VAL A 25 3.28 35.62 14.66
N THR A 26 2.16 36.27 14.81
CA THR A 26 1.11 35.88 15.76
C THR A 26 0.60 34.49 15.34
N ASP A 27 0.76 33.56 16.25
CA ASP A 27 0.47 32.12 16.20
C ASP A 27 -1.04 31.87 16.06
N SER A 28 -1.61 31.87 14.84
CA SER A 28 -2.99 31.48 14.60
C SER A 28 -3.30 30.93 13.19
N ASP A 29 -2.29 30.62 12.34
CA ASP A 29 -2.50 30.07 11.00
C ASP A 29 -1.96 28.63 10.86
N SER A 30 -2.42 27.71 11.69
CA SER A 30 -2.31 26.28 11.35
C SER A 30 -3.27 26.01 10.20
N PRO A 31 -2.82 25.47 9.05
CA PRO A 31 -3.69 25.22 7.91
C PRO A 31 -4.82 24.28 8.33
N VAL A 32 -6.06 24.73 8.16
CA VAL A 32 -7.26 23.94 8.45
C VAL A 32 -7.23 22.69 7.53
N VAL A 33 -7.11 21.50 8.11
CA VAL A 33 -7.21 20.25 7.36
C VAL A 33 -8.69 19.94 7.11
N PRO A 34 -9.16 19.90 5.86
CA PRO A 34 -10.56 19.63 5.56
C PRO A 34 -11.05 18.32 6.20
N GLY A 35 -12.18 18.39 6.90
CA GLY A 35 -12.78 17.22 7.57
C GLY A 35 -12.17 16.87 8.93
N ILE A 36 -11.26 17.67 9.48
CA ILE A 36 -10.70 17.52 10.82
C ILE A 36 -11.20 18.67 11.69
N ASP A 37 -12.00 18.34 12.71
CA ASP A 37 -12.43 19.27 13.75
C ASP A 37 -11.47 19.15 14.95
N ILE A 38 -10.53 20.10 15.05
CA ILE A 38 -9.54 20.14 16.13
C ILE A 38 -10.24 20.28 17.50
N VAL A 39 -11.27 21.10 17.61
CA VAL A 39 -11.99 21.32 18.88
C VAL A 39 -12.72 20.04 19.32
N GLY A 40 -13.30 19.31 18.36
CA GLY A 40 -13.90 17.99 18.63
C GLY A 40 -12.86 16.99 19.09
N LEU A 41 -11.68 16.97 18.46
CA LEU A 41 -10.57 16.09 18.85
C LEU A 41 -10.01 16.43 20.21
N GLU A 42 -9.78 17.70 20.55
CA GLU A 42 -9.27 18.14 21.86
C GLU A 42 -10.19 17.73 23.01
N ARG A 43 -11.49 17.62 22.77
CA ARG A 43 -12.44 17.08 23.76
C ARG A 43 -12.40 15.55 23.85
N TYR A 44 -12.17 14.87 22.75
CA TYR A 44 -12.19 13.42 22.67
C TYR A 44 -10.88 12.76 23.11
N LEU A 45 -9.72 13.27 22.67
CA LEU A 45 -8.42 12.65 22.88
C LEU A 45 -8.05 12.39 24.34
N PRO A 46 -8.37 13.28 25.32
CA PRO A 46 -8.13 13.00 26.75
C PRO A 46 -8.87 11.76 27.28
N THR A 47 -9.94 11.35 26.62
CA THR A 47 -10.73 10.17 27.04
C THR A 47 -10.11 8.84 26.60
N VAL A 48 -9.19 8.87 25.62
CA VAL A 48 -8.61 7.66 24.99
C VAL A 48 -7.08 7.63 25.04
N LEU A 49 -6.42 8.75 25.24
CA LEU A 49 -4.98 8.90 25.37
C LEU A 49 -4.59 9.34 26.78
N ALA A 50 -4.09 8.41 27.58
CA ALA A 50 -3.71 8.72 28.97
C ALA A 50 -2.55 9.74 29.07
N ASP A 51 -1.80 9.89 28.00
CA ASP A 51 -0.65 10.79 27.90
C ASP A 51 -0.96 12.10 27.16
N TYR A 52 -2.23 12.36 26.81
CA TYR A 52 -2.66 13.63 26.21
C TYR A 52 -2.71 14.76 27.25
N ASP A 53 -2.14 15.92 26.92
CA ASP A 53 -2.17 17.11 27.74
C ASP A 53 -3.17 18.16 27.20
N PRO A 54 -4.34 18.34 27.79
CA PRO A 54 -5.33 19.28 27.26
C PRO A 54 -4.86 20.76 27.20
N ALA A 55 -3.79 21.11 27.91
CA ALA A 55 -3.26 22.48 27.93
C ALA A 55 -2.23 22.77 26.82
N ALA A 56 -1.69 21.72 26.17
CA ALA A 56 -0.57 21.87 25.23
C ALA A 56 -0.99 22.22 23.79
N GLY A 57 -2.29 22.26 23.48
CA GLY A 57 -2.82 22.48 22.14
C GLY A 57 -2.59 21.29 21.19
N LEU A 58 -3.33 21.27 20.09
CA LEU A 58 -3.26 20.22 19.07
C LEU A 58 -3.14 20.84 17.68
N THR A 59 -2.25 20.28 16.86
CA THR A 59 -2.18 20.62 15.43
C THR A 59 -2.39 19.40 14.58
N ALA A 60 -2.96 19.59 13.39
CA ALA A 60 -3.15 18.52 12.41
C ALA A 60 -2.51 18.92 11.07
N ARG A 61 -1.85 17.94 10.43
CA ARG A 61 -1.28 18.08 9.10
C ARG A 61 -1.64 16.87 8.26
N LEU A 62 -2.08 17.12 7.02
CA LEU A 62 -2.33 16.03 6.06
C LEU A 62 -1.01 15.33 5.72
N LEU A 63 -0.98 14.00 5.82
CA LEU A 63 0.12 13.19 5.31
C LEU A 63 -0.13 12.90 3.83
N ALA A 64 0.86 13.22 2.98
CA ALA A 64 0.79 12.91 1.56
C ALA A 64 0.85 11.39 1.33
N GLY A 65 0.06 10.86 0.40
CA GLY A 65 0.18 9.48 -0.07
C GLY A 65 -1.05 8.58 0.08
N GLY A 66 -2.02 8.90 0.92
CA GLY A 66 -3.26 8.11 1.05
C GLY A 66 -4.23 8.35 -0.12
N ARG A 67 -4.37 7.38 -1.04
CA ARG A 67 -5.32 7.48 -2.16
C ARG A 67 -6.73 7.02 -1.79
N SER A 68 -6.84 6.16 -0.79
CA SER A 68 -8.12 5.55 -0.36
C SER A 68 -8.72 6.26 0.84
N ASN A 69 -7.91 6.66 1.82
CA ASN A 69 -8.33 7.28 3.08
C ASN A 69 -7.56 8.58 3.33
N LEU A 70 -8.19 9.51 4.05
CA LEU A 70 -7.53 10.71 4.51
C LEU A 70 -6.72 10.37 5.76
N THR A 71 -5.40 10.63 5.71
CA THR A 71 -4.46 10.34 6.80
C THR A 71 -3.83 11.63 7.28
N CYS A 72 -3.96 11.93 8.57
CA CYS A 72 -3.46 13.13 9.19
C CYS A 72 -2.50 12.84 10.33
N LEU A 73 -1.39 13.57 10.38
CA LEU A 73 -0.52 13.63 11.54
C LEU A 73 -1.12 14.62 12.55
N LEU A 74 -1.41 14.14 13.73
CA LEU A 74 -1.74 14.96 14.90
C LEU A 74 -0.47 15.19 15.69
N THR A 75 -0.18 16.43 16.05
CA THR A 75 1.02 16.78 16.83
C THR A 75 0.62 17.62 18.03
N GLN A 76 1.15 17.23 19.18
CA GLN A 76 1.02 17.96 20.45
C GLN A 76 2.40 18.28 21.00
N PRO A 77 2.68 19.54 21.41
CA PRO A 77 3.90 19.89 22.12
C PRO A 77 4.10 19.06 23.40
N PRO A 78 5.33 18.68 23.79
CA PRO A 78 6.61 18.98 23.15
C PRO A 78 7.04 18.05 22.00
N GLY A 79 6.16 17.26 21.39
CA GLY A 79 6.52 16.40 20.26
C GLY A 79 5.80 15.05 20.23
N ARG A 80 4.71 14.89 20.96
CA ARG A 80 3.84 13.73 20.87
C ARG A 80 3.13 13.72 19.54
N GLN A 81 3.07 12.56 18.88
CA GLN A 81 2.51 12.43 17.55
C GLN A 81 1.66 11.17 17.41
N TRP A 82 0.50 11.34 16.78
CA TRP A 82 -0.42 10.26 16.44
C TRP A 82 -0.87 10.41 14.99
N VAL A 83 -1.33 9.33 14.40
CA VAL A 83 -1.95 9.33 13.08
C VAL A 83 -3.44 9.13 13.25
N LEU A 84 -4.21 10.04 12.67
CA LEU A 84 -5.65 9.92 12.49
C LEU A 84 -5.93 9.50 11.04
N ARG A 85 -6.63 8.39 10.88
CA ARG A 85 -7.07 7.89 9.58
C ARG A 85 -8.59 7.86 9.53
N ARG A 86 -9.16 8.46 8.49
CA ARG A 86 -10.61 8.53 8.27
C ARG A 86 -10.95 8.25 6.79
N PRO A 87 -12.20 7.88 6.49
CA PRO A 87 -12.68 7.81 5.12
C PRO A 87 -12.49 9.14 4.37
N PRO A 88 -12.36 9.11 3.02
CA PRO A 88 -12.21 10.32 2.23
C PRO A 88 -13.41 11.25 2.38
N LEU A 89 -13.23 12.51 1.93
CA LEU A 89 -14.33 13.48 1.85
C LEU A 89 -15.20 13.13 0.65
N GLY A 90 -16.53 13.15 0.80
CA GLY A 90 -17.49 12.90 -0.27
C GLY A 90 -18.33 11.64 -0.10
N HIS A 91 -18.94 11.16 -1.17
CA HIS A 91 -19.83 9.99 -1.13
C HIS A 91 -19.07 8.70 -0.85
N LEU A 92 -19.39 8.06 0.26
CA LEU A 92 -18.79 6.78 0.70
C LEU A 92 -19.60 5.61 0.15
N THR A 93 -18.92 4.63 -0.47
CA THR A 93 -19.50 3.30 -0.63
C THR A 93 -19.44 2.57 0.72
N PRO A 94 -20.54 2.01 1.22
CA PRO A 94 -20.66 1.51 2.60
C PRO A 94 -19.63 0.46 3.03
N THR A 95 -18.91 -0.16 2.10
CA THR A 95 -17.96 -1.28 2.39
C THR A 95 -16.50 -0.96 2.03
N ALA A 96 -16.20 0.22 1.48
CA ALA A 96 -14.88 0.50 0.90
C ALA A 96 -13.83 0.97 1.93
N HIS A 97 -14.24 1.48 3.10
CA HIS A 97 -13.35 2.14 4.06
C HIS A 97 -13.69 1.73 5.49
N ASP A 98 -13.53 0.41 5.80
CA ASP A 98 -13.85 -0.14 7.12
C ASP A 98 -12.70 0.12 8.11
N MET A 99 -12.72 1.30 8.77
CA MET A 99 -11.79 1.66 9.83
C MET A 99 -11.79 0.63 10.97
N GLY A 100 -12.94 -0.01 11.21
CA GLY A 100 -13.07 -1.06 12.21
C GLY A 100 -12.29 -2.33 11.86
N ARG A 101 -12.17 -2.67 10.59
CA ARG A 101 -11.34 -3.81 10.14
C ARG A 101 -9.87 -3.53 10.41
N GLU A 102 -9.38 -2.38 10.00
CA GLU A 102 -8.00 -1.97 10.22
C GLU A 102 -7.68 -1.93 11.73
N PHE A 103 -8.55 -1.33 12.54
CA PHE A 103 -8.39 -1.31 13.99
C PHE A 103 -8.32 -2.72 14.59
N ARG A 104 -9.21 -3.64 14.20
CA ARG A 104 -9.20 -5.03 14.68
C ARG A 104 -7.91 -5.74 14.32
N THR A 105 -7.42 -5.56 13.09
CA THR A 105 -6.15 -6.17 12.64
C THR A 105 -4.98 -5.64 13.43
N LEU A 106 -4.85 -4.32 13.56
CA LEU A 106 -3.79 -3.71 14.36
C LEU A 106 -3.84 -4.14 15.84
N SER A 107 -5.05 -4.27 16.40
CA SER A 107 -5.23 -4.76 17.78
C SER A 107 -4.82 -6.23 17.96
N LEU A 108 -4.97 -7.06 16.93
CA LEU A 108 -4.50 -8.45 16.95
C LEU A 108 -2.97 -8.55 16.80
N LEU A 109 -2.36 -7.60 16.14
CA LEU A 109 -0.91 -7.53 15.96
C LEU A 109 -0.20 -6.86 17.16
N ASP A 110 -0.91 -6.03 17.93
CA ASP A 110 -0.33 -5.36 19.12
C ASP A 110 0.14 -6.40 20.15
N GLY A 111 1.39 -6.27 20.57
CA GLY A 111 2.03 -7.21 21.51
C GLY A 111 2.60 -8.48 20.87
N THR A 112 2.46 -8.72 19.56
CA THR A 112 3.08 -9.87 18.88
C THR A 112 4.55 -9.68 18.55
N GLY A 113 5.06 -8.45 18.65
CA GLY A 113 6.41 -8.07 18.20
C GLY A 113 6.52 -7.80 16.70
N PHE A 114 5.42 -7.95 15.95
CA PHE A 114 5.39 -7.59 14.53
C PHE A 114 5.42 -6.07 14.36
N PRO A 115 6.19 -5.52 13.39
CA PRO A 115 6.27 -4.08 13.17
C PRO A 115 4.98 -3.55 12.53
N ALA A 116 4.05 -3.11 13.36
CA ALA A 116 2.81 -2.45 12.97
C ALA A 116 2.56 -1.22 13.86
N PRO A 117 1.85 -0.19 13.38
CA PRO A 117 1.47 0.93 14.22
C PRO A 117 0.61 0.47 15.39
N LYS A 118 0.88 0.98 16.59
CA LYS A 118 0.07 0.64 17.77
C LYS A 118 -1.27 1.34 17.71
N PRO A 119 -2.41 0.61 17.67
CA PRO A 119 -3.73 1.22 17.67
C PRO A 119 -4.01 1.86 19.03
N ARG A 120 -4.65 3.04 19.02
CA ARG A 120 -5.02 3.79 20.23
C ARG A 120 -6.52 3.83 20.43
N ALA A 121 -7.28 4.14 19.39
CA ALA A 121 -8.74 4.19 19.46
C ALA A 121 -9.40 4.03 18.10
N LEU A 122 -10.60 3.45 18.11
CA LEU A 122 -11.58 3.53 17.03
C LEU A 122 -12.72 4.42 17.53
N CYS A 123 -12.84 5.61 16.99
CA CYS A 123 -13.94 6.52 17.32
C CYS A 123 -15.10 6.31 16.35
N THR A 124 -16.26 5.93 16.87
CA THR A 124 -17.50 5.79 16.11
C THR A 124 -18.49 6.93 16.36
N ASP A 125 -18.17 7.83 17.31
CA ASP A 125 -18.99 9.00 17.61
C ASP A 125 -18.80 10.06 16.52
N GLN A 126 -19.86 10.27 15.74
CA GLN A 126 -19.87 11.26 14.66
C GLN A 126 -19.85 12.72 15.17
N ASN A 127 -20.11 12.97 16.46
CA ASN A 127 -20.04 14.31 17.01
C ASN A 127 -18.60 14.83 17.16
N VAL A 128 -17.59 13.97 17.01
CA VAL A 128 -16.17 14.35 17.13
C VAL A 128 -15.66 15.02 15.85
N ILE A 129 -15.72 14.31 14.69
CA ILE A 129 -15.28 14.83 13.39
C ILE A 129 -16.24 14.50 12.24
N GLY A 130 -17.47 14.12 12.52
CA GLY A 130 -18.49 13.83 11.52
C GLY A 130 -18.47 12.41 10.94
N VAL A 131 -17.44 11.60 11.19
CA VAL A 131 -17.28 10.23 10.67
C VAL A 131 -16.52 9.34 11.64
N THR A 132 -16.62 8.02 11.46
CA THR A 132 -15.74 7.06 12.15
C THR A 132 -14.29 7.27 11.73
N PHE A 133 -13.37 7.24 12.68
CA PHE A 133 -11.93 7.34 12.43
C PHE A 133 -11.12 6.39 13.32
N LEU A 134 -9.93 6.07 12.86
CA LEU A 134 -8.93 5.28 13.55
C LEU A 134 -7.79 6.20 14.03
N LEU A 135 -7.33 5.97 15.25
CA LEU A 135 -6.16 6.62 15.84
C LEU A 135 -5.11 5.57 16.18
N TYR A 136 -3.86 5.81 15.78
CA TYR A 136 -2.70 4.97 16.13
C TYR A 136 -1.44 5.82 16.31
N ASP A 137 -0.41 5.21 16.91
CA ASP A 137 0.88 5.91 17.12
C ASP A 137 1.55 6.24 15.79
N TYR A 138 2.12 7.43 15.71
CA TYR A 138 3.00 7.78 14.61
C TYR A 138 4.32 6.99 14.72
N VAL A 139 4.71 6.33 13.64
CA VAL A 139 5.98 5.63 13.55
C VAL A 139 6.94 6.47 12.70
N PRO A 140 7.99 7.04 13.31
CA PRO A 140 8.97 7.84 12.56
C PRO A 140 9.83 6.94 11.67
N GLY A 141 10.08 7.41 10.44
CA GLY A 141 10.88 6.69 9.46
C GLY A 141 10.70 7.26 8.07
N ARG A 142 11.17 6.55 7.05
CA ARG A 142 10.96 6.91 5.66
C ARG A 142 10.24 5.80 4.90
N SER A 143 9.47 6.17 3.91
CA SER A 143 8.92 5.25 2.91
C SER A 143 9.69 5.43 1.59
N ILE A 144 9.84 4.35 0.82
CA ILE A 144 10.35 4.40 -0.55
C ILE A 144 9.16 4.22 -1.47
N SER A 145 8.67 5.33 -2.03
CA SER A 145 7.43 5.37 -2.79
C SER A 145 7.58 5.94 -4.21
N ASP A 146 8.80 6.29 -4.61
CA ASP A 146 9.12 6.82 -5.93
C ASP A 146 10.44 6.22 -6.46
N ALA A 147 10.58 6.20 -7.79
CA ALA A 147 11.70 5.59 -8.48
C ALA A 147 13.03 6.32 -8.23
N GLU A 148 13.02 7.64 -8.01
CA GLU A 148 14.21 8.41 -7.74
C GLU A 148 14.84 8.03 -6.40
N THR A 149 14.01 7.96 -5.36
CA THR A 149 14.42 7.50 -4.03
C THR A 149 14.94 6.05 -4.10
N ALA A 150 14.25 5.16 -4.81
CA ALA A 150 14.68 3.77 -4.98
C ALA A 150 16.02 3.67 -5.73
N ALA A 151 16.22 4.46 -6.78
CA ALA A 151 17.45 4.49 -7.56
C ALA A 151 18.64 5.13 -6.82
N SER A 152 18.40 5.87 -5.74
CA SER A 152 19.46 6.45 -4.90
C SER A 152 20.09 5.45 -3.93
N LEU A 153 19.52 4.26 -3.79
CA LEU A 153 20.08 3.19 -2.95
C LEU A 153 21.33 2.60 -3.59
N SER A 154 22.33 2.30 -2.78
CA SER A 154 23.44 1.42 -3.21
C SER A 154 22.95 -0.02 -3.40
N ASP A 155 23.69 -0.81 -4.17
CA ASP A 155 23.37 -2.24 -4.38
C ASP A 155 23.24 -3.02 -3.06
N ALA A 156 24.05 -2.68 -2.06
CA ALA A 156 24.01 -3.30 -0.75
C ALA A 156 22.73 -2.94 0.02
N GLU A 157 22.30 -1.67 -0.04
CA GLU A 157 21.06 -1.21 0.61
C GLU A 157 19.81 -1.79 -0.08
N ALA A 158 19.80 -1.84 -1.42
CA ALA A 158 18.72 -2.45 -2.18
C ALA A 158 18.60 -3.97 -1.89
N SER A 159 19.74 -4.66 -1.81
CA SER A 159 19.77 -6.07 -1.43
C SER A 159 19.30 -6.30 0.02
N GLN A 160 19.77 -5.48 0.96
CA GLN A 160 19.32 -5.53 2.35
C GLN A 160 17.81 -5.31 2.47
N LEU A 161 17.28 -4.30 1.77
CA LEU A 161 15.85 -3.99 1.75
C LEU A 161 15.04 -5.15 1.17
N SER A 162 15.51 -5.77 0.08
CA SER A 162 14.87 -6.95 -0.51
C SER A 162 14.72 -8.09 0.52
N GLY A 163 15.80 -8.38 1.26
CA GLY A 163 15.76 -9.39 2.32
C GLY A 163 14.87 -8.99 3.50
N GLU A 164 14.81 -7.70 3.83
CA GLU A 164 13.97 -7.19 4.90
C GLU A 164 12.47 -7.32 4.57
N LEU A 165 12.06 -7.06 3.32
CA LEU A 165 10.68 -7.29 2.89
C LEU A 165 10.28 -8.75 3.06
N VAL A 166 11.11 -9.68 2.60
CA VAL A 166 10.84 -11.12 2.71
C VAL A 166 10.75 -11.55 4.17
N ARG A 167 11.71 -11.13 5.01
CA ARG A 167 11.73 -11.44 6.44
C ARG A 167 10.48 -10.95 7.16
N THR A 168 10.11 -9.69 6.92
CA THR A 168 8.92 -9.09 7.53
C THR A 168 7.64 -9.80 7.10
N LEU A 169 7.52 -10.18 5.83
CA LEU A 169 6.38 -10.96 5.34
C LEU A 169 6.32 -12.34 6.00
N ALA A 170 7.46 -13.03 6.10
CA ALA A 170 7.54 -14.32 6.80
C ALA A 170 7.17 -14.20 8.29
N GLN A 171 7.58 -13.13 8.96
CA GLN A 171 7.18 -12.85 10.35
C GLN A 171 5.66 -12.66 10.48
N LEU A 172 5.02 -11.94 9.56
CA LEU A 172 3.56 -11.79 9.55
C LEU A 172 2.86 -13.15 9.46
N HIS A 173 3.31 -13.98 8.54
CA HIS A 173 2.70 -15.28 8.29
C HIS A 173 2.99 -16.32 9.38
N ALA A 174 3.98 -16.08 10.21
CA ALA A 174 4.26 -16.91 11.39
C ALA A 174 3.36 -16.59 12.60
N ILE A 175 2.62 -15.47 12.58
CA ILE A 175 1.70 -15.12 13.68
C ILE A 175 0.46 -16.04 13.61
N PRO A 176 0.18 -16.80 14.66
CA PRO A 176 -0.98 -17.67 14.67
C PRO A 176 -2.27 -16.84 14.61
N PRO A 177 -3.19 -17.15 13.68
CA PRO A 177 -4.48 -16.48 13.65
C PRO A 177 -5.30 -16.85 14.91
N PRO A 178 -6.18 -15.95 15.40
CA PRO A 178 -7.10 -16.32 16.48
C PRO A 178 -7.96 -17.51 16.06
N ALA A 179 -8.47 -18.27 17.01
CA ALA A 179 -9.33 -19.43 16.72
C ALA A 179 -10.49 -19.03 15.77
N PRO A 180 -10.85 -19.85 14.79
CA PRO A 180 -12.00 -19.56 13.94
C PRO A 180 -13.29 -19.57 14.76
N GLU A 181 -14.27 -18.75 14.32
CA GLU A 181 -15.62 -18.81 14.88
C GLU A 181 -16.21 -20.22 14.74
N PRO A 182 -17.03 -20.69 15.68
CA PRO A 182 -17.66 -22.00 15.60
C PRO A 182 -18.37 -22.20 14.26
N GLY A 183 -18.09 -23.33 13.59
CA GLY A 183 -18.67 -23.67 12.28
C GLY A 183 -18.01 -22.99 11.07
N ARG A 184 -16.95 -22.20 11.25
CA ARG A 184 -16.15 -21.62 10.15
C ARG A 184 -14.80 -22.32 10.06
N SER A 185 -14.54 -22.99 8.94
CA SER A 185 -13.22 -23.48 8.57
C SER A 185 -12.40 -22.34 7.97
N ARG A 186 -11.11 -22.29 8.31
CA ARG A 186 -10.12 -21.40 7.66
C ARG A 186 -9.25 -22.24 6.72
N SER A 187 -9.81 -22.54 5.56
CA SER A 187 -9.15 -23.22 4.47
C SER A 187 -8.45 -22.19 3.56
N SER A 188 -7.20 -22.43 3.20
CA SER A 188 -6.46 -21.62 2.21
C SER A 188 -7.12 -21.75 0.83
N ILE A 189 -7.43 -22.95 0.39
CA ILE A 189 -8.15 -23.19 -0.88
C ILE A 189 -9.52 -22.49 -0.85
N GLY A 190 -10.27 -22.66 0.23
CA GLY A 190 -11.56 -21.98 0.40
C GLY A 190 -11.41 -20.44 0.38
N TYR A 191 -10.31 -19.89 0.89
CA TYR A 191 -10.01 -18.48 0.78
C TYR A 191 -9.79 -18.07 -0.69
N LEU A 192 -9.01 -18.82 -1.47
CA LEU A 192 -8.74 -18.51 -2.89
C LEU A 192 -10.05 -18.49 -3.70
N HIS A 193 -10.94 -19.47 -3.50
CA HIS A 193 -12.26 -19.48 -4.16
C HIS A 193 -13.12 -18.26 -3.80
N ARG A 194 -13.13 -17.86 -2.51
CA ARG A 194 -13.84 -16.65 -2.08
C ARG A 194 -13.26 -15.38 -2.71
N GLN A 195 -11.92 -15.29 -2.85
CA GLN A 195 -11.27 -14.16 -3.52
C GLN A 195 -11.63 -14.11 -5.02
N LEU A 196 -11.59 -15.25 -5.72
CA LEU A 196 -12.00 -15.31 -7.12
C LEU A 196 -13.45 -14.84 -7.29
N THR A 197 -14.37 -15.33 -6.47
CA THR A 197 -15.79 -14.92 -6.48
C THR A 197 -15.94 -13.42 -6.20
N ARG A 198 -15.23 -12.89 -5.23
CA ARG A 198 -15.24 -11.46 -4.87
C ARG A 198 -14.79 -10.60 -6.05
N TRP A 199 -13.66 -10.91 -6.65
CA TRP A 199 -13.07 -10.09 -7.70
C TRP A 199 -13.81 -10.20 -9.02
N THR A 200 -14.33 -11.37 -9.38
CA THR A 200 -15.21 -11.52 -10.54
C THR A 200 -16.51 -10.74 -10.37
N GLY A 201 -17.13 -10.78 -9.19
CA GLY A 201 -18.32 -9.98 -8.90
C GLY A 201 -18.03 -8.47 -8.91
N GLN A 202 -16.87 -8.04 -8.45
CA GLN A 202 -16.47 -6.63 -8.51
C GLN A 202 -16.20 -6.17 -9.95
N TRP A 203 -15.56 -7.01 -10.77
CA TRP A 203 -15.38 -6.76 -12.20
C TRP A 203 -16.72 -6.52 -12.89
N GLN A 204 -17.68 -7.40 -12.72
CA GLN A 204 -19.02 -7.30 -13.32
C GLN A 204 -19.72 -5.97 -13.00
N ARG A 205 -19.49 -5.42 -11.81
CA ARG A 205 -20.07 -4.12 -11.40
C ARG A 205 -19.35 -2.91 -11.97
N ASN A 206 -18.04 -3.03 -12.21
CA ASN A 206 -17.16 -1.89 -12.51
C ASN A 206 -16.63 -1.87 -13.95
N GLN A 207 -16.82 -2.95 -14.73
CA GLN A 207 -16.31 -3.01 -16.10
C GLN A 207 -16.91 -1.90 -16.97
N THR A 208 -16.05 -1.20 -17.69
CA THR A 208 -16.45 -0.12 -18.63
C THR A 208 -16.41 -0.58 -20.08
N ARG A 209 -15.86 -1.76 -20.33
CA ARG A 209 -15.59 -2.31 -21.67
C ARG A 209 -15.49 -3.84 -21.62
N GLU A 210 -15.65 -4.47 -22.77
CA GLU A 210 -15.42 -5.90 -22.90
C GLU A 210 -13.92 -6.21 -23.01
N LEU A 211 -13.41 -7.01 -22.08
CA LEU A 211 -12.05 -7.55 -22.10
C LEU A 211 -12.14 -9.08 -22.03
N PRO A 212 -12.12 -9.79 -23.17
CA PRO A 212 -12.26 -11.27 -23.23
C PRO A 212 -11.21 -12.01 -22.39
N ALA A 213 -10.02 -11.42 -22.23
CA ALA A 213 -8.94 -11.94 -21.41
C ALA A 213 -9.35 -12.15 -19.94
N PHE A 214 -10.26 -11.30 -19.41
CA PHE A 214 -10.78 -11.48 -18.04
C PHE A 214 -11.53 -12.80 -17.89
N GLY A 215 -12.46 -13.07 -18.82
CA GLY A 215 -13.24 -14.33 -18.80
C GLY A 215 -12.36 -15.57 -19.03
N GLN A 216 -11.32 -15.44 -19.85
CA GLN A 216 -10.35 -16.53 -20.06
C GLN A 216 -9.56 -16.82 -18.77
N LEU A 217 -9.01 -15.79 -18.13
CA LEU A 217 -8.26 -15.92 -16.89
C LEU A 217 -9.13 -16.43 -15.74
N ALA A 218 -10.37 -15.94 -15.61
CA ALA A 218 -11.28 -16.39 -14.56
C ALA A 218 -11.67 -17.88 -14.70
N ARG A 219 -11.89 -18.37 -15.93
CA ARG A 219 -12.13 -19.81 -16.18
C ARG A 219 -10.91 -20.63 -15.83
N TRP A 220 -9.75 -20.27 -16.33
CA TRP A 220 -8.51 -20.95 -15.99
C TRP A 220 -8.28 -21.03 -14.48
N LEU A 221 -8.47 -19.91 -13.76
CA LEU A 221 -8.36 -19.88 -12.29
C LEU A 221 -9.33 -20.87 -11.61
N THR A 222 -10.57 -20.97 -12.11
CA THR A 222 -11.54 -21.92 -11.57
C THR A 222 -11.05 -23.38 -11.74
N GLU A 223 -10.49 -23.70 -12.89
CA GLU A 223 -9.94 -25.01 -13.18
C GLU A 223 -8.68 -25.29 -12.37
N GLU A 224 -7.76 -24.32 -12.30
CA GLU A 224 -6.49 -24.44 -11.59
C GLU A 224 -6.72 -24.61 -10.06
N MET A 225 -7.57 -23.79 -9.47
CA MET A 225 -7.92 -23.93 -8.06
C MET A 225 -8.66 -25.24 -7.75
N GLY A 226 -9.38 -25.79 -8.73
CA GLY A 226 -10.01 -27.11 -8.60
C GLY A 226 -9.03 -28.28 -8.60
N ARG A 227 -7.77 -28.05 -8.97
CA ARG A 227 -6.70 -29.06 -8.93
C ARG A 227 -5.87 -29.03 -7.65
N LEU A 228 -6.01 -27.96 -6.86
CA LEU A 228 -5.30 -27.84 -5.58
C LEU A 228 -5.79 -28.88 -4.60
N THR A 229 -4.88 -29.62 -4.00
CA THR A 229 -5.15 -30.70 -3.06
C THR A 229 -4.65 -30.44 -1.64
N GLU A 230 -3.58 -29.65 -1.53
CA GLU A 230 -2.98 -29.32 -0.25
C GLU A 230 -3.67 -28.07 0.36
N ASP A 231 -4.28 -28.22 1.51
CA ASP A 231 -4.94 -27.13 2.21
C ASP A 231 -4.07 -26.64 3.37
N TYR A 232 -3.45 -25.49 3.20
CA TYR A 232 -2.54 -24.92 4.20
C TYR A 232 -3.30 -24.24 5.33
N PRO A 233 -2.70 -24.17 6.54
CA PRO A 233 -3.25 -23.34 7.60
C PRO A 233 -3.35 -21.89 7.14
N SER A 234 -4.52 -21.27 7.30
CA SER A 234 -4.66 -19.84 7.06
C SER A 234 -3.82 -19.04 8.04
N THR A 235 -3.16 -18.00 7.52
CA THR A 235 -2.36 -17.04 8.28
C THR A 235 -2.96 -15.65 8.19
N PHE A 236 -2.33 -14.67 8.83
CA PHE A 236 -2.59 -13.28 8.49
C PHE A 236 -2.21 -13.03 7.03
N VAL A 237 -3.09 -12.38 6.28
CA VAL A 237 -2.84 -11.87 4.94
C VAL A 237 -3.04 -10.36 4.98
N HIS A 238 -2.01 -9.62 4.59
CA HIS A 238 -2.06 -8.16 4.49
C HIS A 238 -3.02 -7.71 3.37
N GLY A 239 -2.91 -8.38 2.23
CA GLY A 239 -3.73 -8.13 1.05
C GLY A 239 -3.26 -6.98 0.16
N ASP A 240 -2.27 -6.17 0.61
CA ASP A 240 -1.57 -5.15 -0.19
C ASP A 240 -0.12 -4.98 0.29
N TYR A 241 0.60 -6.09 0.52
CA TYR A 241 1.98 -6.07 0.97
C TYR A 241 2.92 -5.65 -0.15
N ARG A 242 3.54 -4.47 -0.01
CA ARG A 242 4.45 -3.89 -0.99
C ARG A 242 5.34 -2.81 -0.36
N MET A 243 6.42 -2.44 -1.04
CA MET A 243 7.48 -1.58 -0.52
C MET A 243 6.98 -0.21 -0.03
N ASP A 244 6.08 0.43 -0.77
CA ASP A 244 5.59 1.76 -0.43
C ASP A 244 4.60 1.78 0.76
N ASN A 245 4.16 0.60 1.23
CA ASN A 245 3.40 0.43 2.48
C ASN A 245 4.30 0.17 3.70
N LEU A 246 5.62 0.35 3.58
CA LEU A 246 6.56 0.16 4.68
C LEU A 246 7.14 1.48 5.17
N ILE A 247 7.24 1.61 6.49
CA ILE A 247 8.07 2.64 7.14
C ILE A 247 9.40 1.97 7.54
N LEU A 248 10.48 2.53 7.04
CA LEU A 248 11.82 2.01 7.22
C LEU A 248 12.63 2.89 8.15
N ASP A 249 13.53 2.28 8.90
CA ASP A 249 14.61 3.00 9.55
C ASP A 249 15.49 3.66 8.49
N PRO A 250 15.77 4.97 8.58
CA PRO A 250 16.52 5.67 7.54
C PRO A 250 17.99 5.26 7.43
N SER A 251 18.55 4.60 8.46
CA SER A 251 19.97 4.22 8.53
C SER A 251 20.17 2.73 8.26
N THR A 252 19.25 1.89 8.75
CA THR A 252 19.41 0.43 8.72
C THR A 252 18.45 -0.26 7.76
N TYR A 253 17.52 0.46 7.14
CA TYR A 253 16.46 -0.07 6.27
C TYR A 253 15.58 -1.17 6.90
N GLN A 254 15.68 -1.38 8.21
CA GLN A 254 14.79 -2.28 8.92
C GLN A 254 13.36 -1.75 8.89
N VAL A 255 12.39 -2.64 8.74
CA VAL A 255 10.97 -2.27 8.78
C VAL A 255 10.59 -1.87 10.20
N ARG A 256 10.18 -0.61 10.38
CA ARG A 256 9.63 -0.07 11.62
C ARG A 256 8.12 -0.21 11.71
N ALA A 257 7.43 -0.17 10.56
CA ALA A 257 6.00 -0.44 10.50
C ALA A 257 5.57 -0.88 9.10
N VAL A 258 4.62 -1.80 9.06
CA VAL A 258 3.81 -2.12 7.89
C VAL A 258 2.49 -1.37 8.02
N LEU A 259 2.11 -0.63 6.99
CA LEU A 259 0.94 0.25 6.92
C LEU A 259 -0.14 -0.32 6.01
N ASP A 260 -1.34 0.26 6.07
CA ASP A 260 -2.47 0.04 5.15
C ASP A 260 -3.12 -1.35 5.27
N TRP A 261 -3.67 -1.63 6.46
CA TRP A 261 -4.30 -2.91 6.81
C TRP A 261 -5.78 -3.02 6.38
N GLU A 262 -6.28 -2.12 5.55
CA GLU A 262 -7.70 -2.10 5.14
C GLU A 262 -8.14 -3.36 4.37
N MET A 263 -7.19 -4.02 3.68
CA MET A 263 -7.45 -5.26 2.93
C MET A 263 -7.11 -6.54 3.69
N SER A 264 -6.63 -6.40 4.92
CA SER A 264 -6.18 -7.54 5.73
C SER A 264 -7.28 -8.54 6.03
N THR A 265 -6.89 -9.80 6.13
CA THR A 265 -7.78 -10.92 6.42
C THR A 265 -6.97 -12.14 6.88
N PHE A 266 -7.66 -13.29 7.02
CA PHE A 266 -7.00 -14.58 7.21
C PHE A 266 -7.17 -15.42 5.95
N GLY A 267 -6.08 -15.96 5.43
CA GLY A 267 -6.10 -16.70 4.18
C GLY A 267 -4.79 -17.38 3.85
N ASP A 268 -4.58 -17.61 2.58
CA ASP A 268 -3.41 -18.25 2.03
C ASP A 268 -2.21 -17.27 2.06
N PRO A 269 -1.10 -17.61 2.75
CA PRO A 269 0.08 -16.75 2.81
C PRO A 269 0.72 -16.49 1.43
N ILE A 270 0.57 -17.42 0.49
CA ILE A 270 1.12 -17.28 -0.87
C ILE A 270 0.47 -16.11 -1.61
N MET A 271 -0.73 -15.66 -1.22
CA MET A 271 -1.36 -14.48 -1.83
C MET A 271 -0.58 -13.18 -1.63
N ASP A 272 -0.03 -12.95 -0.44
CA ASP A 272 0.80 -11.75 -0.22
C ASP A 272 2.15 -11.86 -0.92
N LEU A 273 2.75 -13.06 -0.95
CA LEU A 273 3.96 -13.30 -1.74
C LEU A 273 3.69 -13.07 -3.23
N ALA A 274 2.61 -13.62 -3.78
CA ALA A 274 2.23 -13.44 -5.19
C ALA A 274 2.00 -11.96 -5.51
N LEU A 275 1.42 -11.20 -4.58
CA LEU A 275 1.24 -9.77 -4.74
C LEU A 275 2.57 -9.01 -4.72
N LEU A 276 3.47 -9.34 -3.78
CA LEU A 276 4.81 -8.77 -3.73
C LEU A 276 5.56 -9.03 -5.04
N LEU A 277 5.56 -10.29 -5.53
CA LEU A 277 6.19 -10.67 -6.80
C LEU A 277 5.56 -9.97 -8.00
N ALA A 278 4.23 -9.78 -7.98
CA ALA A 278 3.53 -9.06 -9.04
C ALA A 278 3.85 -7.56 -9.05
N TYR A 279 4.09 -6.92 -7.92
CA TYR A 279 4.58 -5.54 -7.84
C TYR A 279 6.09 -5.41 -8.08
N TRP A 280 6.84 -6.49 -7.96
CA TRP A 280 8.30 -6.48 -8.12
C TRP A 280 8.69 -6.41 -9.59
N GLU A 281 9.15 -5.26 -10.01
CA GLU A 281 9.58 -5.01 -11.38
C GLU A 281 11.03 -5.44 -11.59
N GLN A 282 11.33 -5.96 -12.79
CA GLN A 282 12.68 -6.33 -13.18
C GLN A 282 13.06 -5.64 -14.49
N PRO A 283 14.35 -5.36 -14.72
CA PRO A 283 14.81 -4.76 -15.97
C PRO A 283 14.37 -5.57 -17.19
N GLY A 284 13.96 -4.90 -18.27
CA GLY A 284 13.60 -5.54 -19.54
C GLY A 284 12.15 -6.03 -19.66
N GLU A 285 11.31 -5.80 -18.69
CA GLU A 285 9.89 -6.20 -18.75
C GLU A 285 9.07 -5.29 -19.68
N VAL A 286 8.51 -5.85 -20.76
CA VAL A 286 7.80 -5.09 -21.81
C VAL A 286 6.36 -4.71 -21.45
N LEU A 287 5.69 -5.47 -20.57
CA LEU A 287 4.31 -5.17 -20.15
C LEU A 287 4.25 -4.16 -19.00
N ARG A 288 5.32 -4.02 -18.24
CA ARG A 288 5.39 -3.16 -17.04
C ARG A 288 5.15 -1.68 -17.30
N PRO A 289 5.66 -1.06 -18.36
CA PRO A 289 5.36 0.36 -18.62
C PRO A 289 3.87 0.65 -18.77
N ARG A 290 3.04 -0.37 -19.11
CA ARG A 290 1.58 -0.27 -19.21
C ARG A 290 0.87 -0.45 -17.87
N VAL A 291 1.56 -1.00 -16.86
CA VAL A 291 1.00 -1.36 -15.55
C VAL A 291 1.39 -0.34 -14.48
N ASN A 292 1.56 0.88 -14.71
CA ASN A 292 2.07 1.94 -13.82
C ASN A 292 1.52 1.95 -12.35
N VAL A 293 1.41 0.77 -11.73
CA VAL A 293 0.99 0.57 -10.33
C VAL A 293 2.17 0.39 -9.38
N ALA A 294 3.31 -0.11 -9.89
CA ALA A 294 4.49 -0.42 -9.07
C ALA A 294 5.57 0.68 -9.11
N ARG A 295 5.43 1.69 -9.96
CA ARG A 295 6.26 2.91 -10.01
C ARG A 295 7.77 2.69 -10.25
N ASN A 296 8.17 1.58 -10.87
CA ASN A 296 9.59 1.23 -11.15
C ASN A 296 10.50 1.23 -9.90
N LEU A 297 9.98 0.82 -8.75
CA LEU A 297 10.73 0.90 -7.49
C LEU A 297 11.88 -0.10 -7.42
N THR A 298 11.81 -1.23 -8.12
CA THR A 298 12.72 -2.37 -7.94
C THR A 298 13.57 -2.68 -9.18
N VAL A 299 13.60 -1.78 -10.18
CA VAL A 299 14.41 -1.94 -11.40
C VAL A 299 15.86 -1.49 -11.22
N ALA A 300 16.17 -0.75 -10.14
CA ALA A 300 17.53 -0.31 -9.85
C ALA A 300 18.45 -1.51 -9.53
N PRO A 301 19.77 -1.39 -9.78
CA PRO A 301 20.73 -2.40 -9.39
C PRO A 301 20.67 -2.75 -7.89
N GLY A 302 21.07 -3.96 -7.54
CA GLY A 302 21.12 -4.42 -6.15
C GLY A 302 19.82 -5.03 -5.62
N PHE A 303 18.66 -4.71 -6.18
CA PHE A 303 17.41 -5.40 -5.81
C PHE A 303 17.45 -6.88 -6.23
N TRP A 304 16.91 -7.74 -5.36
CA TRP A 304 16.86 -9.19 -5.64
C TRP A 304 15.96 -9.49 -6.84
N SER A 305 16.25 -10.62 -7.51
CA SER A 305 15.32 -11.16 -8.49
C SER A 305 14.08 -11.75 -7.80
N ARG A 306 12.99 -11.92 -8.56
CA ARG A 306 11.79 -12.61 -8.05
C ARG A 306 12.08 -14.03 -7.58
N ASP A 307 13.00 -14.74 -8.26
CA ASP A 307 13.39 -16.09 -7.87
C ASP A 307 14.13 -16.10 -6.54
N GLN A 308 14.96 -15.07 -6.26
CA GLN A 308 15.60 -14.90 -4.96
C GLN A 308 14.56 -14.60 -3.86
N LEU A 309 13.62 -13.68 -4.09
CA LEU A 309 12.55 -13.39 -3.13
C LEU A 309 11.72 -14.65 -2.82
N LEU A 310 11.33 -15.38 -3.86
CA LEU A 310 10.57 -16.63 -3.74
C LEU A 310 11.36 -17.67 -2.93
N SER A 311 12.60 -17.93 -3.31
CA SER A 311 13.47 -18.91 -2.64
C SER A 311 13.64 -18.60 -1.15
N GLU A 312 13.95 -17.34 -0.83
CA GLU A 312 14.16 -16.90 0.55
C GLU A 312 12.86 -16.98 1.38
N TYR A 313 11.73 -16.59 0.79
CA TYR A 313 10.46 -16.71 1.47
C TYR A 313 10.08 -18.16 1.78
N LEU A 314 10.19 -19.05 0.79
CA LEU A 314 9.89 -20.48 0.98
C LEU A 314 10.84 -21.12 2.01
N ALA A 315 12.12 -20.76 1.98
CA ALA A 315 13.10 -21.21 2.98
C ALA A 315 12.78 -20.74 4.40
N ALA A 316 12.32 -19.47 4.52
CA ALA A 316 12.00 -18.88 5.82
C ALA A 316 10.68 -19.41 6.42
N THR A 317 9.71 -19.78 5.60
CA THR A 317 8.36 -20.15 6.07
C THR A 317 8.08 -21.65 6.03
N GLY A 318 8.77 -22.40 5.16
CA GLY A 318 8.46 -23.80 4.88
C GLY A 318 7.13 -24.03 4.18
N VAL A 319 6.42 -22.96 3.73
CA VAL A 319 5.15 -23.07 3.02
C VAL A 319 5.42 -23.64 1.62
N PRO A 320 4.69 -24.67 1.17
CA PRO A 320 4.85 -25.19 -0.18
C PRO A 320 4.43 -24.19 -1.25
N ALA A 321 5.09 -24.23 -2.43
CA ALA A 321 4.80 -23.33 -3.54
C ALA A 321 3.61 -23.77 -4.42
N GLU A 322 2.89 -24.83 -4.07
CA GLU A 322 1.82 -25.42 -4.91
C GLU A 322 0.76 -24.40 -5.33
N HIS A 323 0.38 -23.49 -4.43
CA HIS A 323 -0.62 -22.45 -4.72
C HIS A 323 -0.10 -21.25 -5.51
N LEU A 324 1.23 -21.15 -5.74
CA LEU A 324 1.86 -19.93 -6.30
C LEU A 324 1.29 -19.56 -7.67
N THR A 325 1.12 -20.51 -8.56
CA THR A 325 0.61 -20.27 -9.92
C THR A 325 -0.82 -19.73 -9.90
N ALA A 326 -1.70 -20.35 -9.10
CA ALA A 326 -3.06 -19.87 -8.90
C ALA A 326 -3.09 -18.49 -8.24
N CYS A 327 -2.27 -18.25 -7.21
CA CYS A 327 -2.16 -16.98 -6.51
C CYS A 327 -1.63 -15.84 -7.40
N LEU A 328 -0.65 -16.11 -8.28
CA LEU A 328 -0.15 -15.13 -9.26
C LEU A 328 -1.24 -14.75 -10.27
N GLY A 329 -1.94 -15.73 -10.83
CA GLY A 329 -3.05 -15.48 -11.75
C GLY A 329 -4.19 -14.70 -11.08
N LEU A 330 -4.55 -15.07 -9.84
CA LEU A 330 -5.57 -14.38 -9.05
C LEU A 330 -5.13 -12.95 -8.69
N THR A 331 -3.85 -12.73 -8.41
CA THR A 331 -3.28 -11.41 -8.17
C THR A 331 -3.41 -10.52 -9.41
N CYS A 332 -3.08 -11.03 -10.59
CA CYS A 332 -3.26 -10.30 -11.86
C CYS A 332 -4.74 -9.93 -12.09
N LEU A 333 -5.66 -10.87 -11.87
CA LEU A 333 -7.09 -10.63 -11.99
C LEU A 333 -7.60 -9.59 -10.98
N LYS A 334 -7.15 -9.66 -9.72
CA LYS A 334 -7.44 -8.69 -8.66
C LYS A 334 -6.98 -7.30 -9.06
N LEU A 335 -5.72 -7.15 -9.45
CA LEU A 335 -5.13 -5.86 -9.81
C LEU A 335 -5.82 -5.27 -11.07
N ALA A 336 -6.11 -6.09 -12.07
CA ALA A 336 -6.88 -5.67 -13.24
C ALA A 336 -8.27 -5.14 -12.86
N THR A 337 -8.96 -5.81 -11.93
CA THR A 337 -10.28 -5.39 -11.41
C THR A 337 -10.19 -4.05 -10.68
N ILE A 338 -9.13 -3.83 -9.89
CA ILE A 338 -8.90 -2.56 -9.19
C ILE A 338 -8.66 -1.44 -10.20
N MET A 339 -7.81 -1.68 -11.21
CA MET A 339 -7.49 -0.68 -12.25
C MET A 339 -8.70 -0.31 -13.10
N GLU A 340 -9.51 -1.29 -13.48
CA GLU A 340 -10.77 -1.03 -14.21
C GLU A 340 -11.75 -0.22 -13.34
N GLY A 341 -11.82 -0.51 -12.04
CA GLY A 341 -12.62 0.28 -11.10
C GLY A 341 -12.14 1.72 -10.94
N ILE A 342 -10.83 1.98 -10.99
CA ILE A 342 -10.28 3.34 -11.00
C ILE A 342 -10.63 4.03 -12.32
N HIS A 343 -10.49 3.34 -13.45
CA HIS A 343 -10.87 3.84 -14.77
C HIS A 343 -12.36 4.18 -14.84
N HIS A 344 -13.24 3.33 -14.30
CA HIS A 344 -14.68 3.57 -14.18
C HIS A 344 -14.97 4.90 -13.44
N ARG A 345 -14.39 5.09 -12.25
CA ARG A 345 -14.57 6.32 -11.46
C ARG A 345 -14.06 7.55 -12.18
N HIS A 346 -12.96 7.42 -12.91
CA HIS A 346 -12.45 8.52 -13.73
C HIS A 346 -13.42 8.92 -14.84
N GLN A 347 -13.96 7.95 -15.57
CA GLN A 347 -14.98 8.21 -16.60
C GLN A 347 -16.24 8.85 -16.01
N ALA A 348 -16.60 8.50 -14.78
CA ALA A 348 -17.74 9.09 -14.06
C ALA A 348 -17.44 10.47 -13.46
N GLY A 349 -16.25 11.06 -13.68
CA GLY A 349 -15.86 12.36 -13.11
C GLY A 349 -15.65 12.34 -11.60
N GLN A 350 -15.45 11.16 -11.01
CA GLN A 350 -15.28 10.94 -9.57
C GLN A 350 -13.81 10.74 -9.15
N ALA A 351 -12.86 10.95 -10.05
CA ALA A 351 -11.44 10.82 -9.77
C ALA A 351 -10.93 12.02 -8.97
N LEU A 352 -10.13 11.74 -7.95
CA LEU A 352 -9.54 12.75 -7.06
C LEU A 352 -8.21 13.33 -7.59
N ASP A 353 -7.65 12.76 -8.67
CA ASP A 353 -6.36 13.18 -9.23
C ASP A 353 -6.26 12.97 -10.75
N ASN A 354 -5.36 13.73 -11.40
CA ASN A 354 -5.10 13.70 -12.84
C ASN A 354 -4.29 12.46 -13.32
N LEU A 355 -3.96 11.52 -12.43
CA LEU A 355 -3.13 10.33 -12.72
C LEU A 355 -3.84 9.25 -13.54
N SER A 356 -5.13 9.42 -13.81
CA SER A 356 -6.01 8.40 -14.38
C SER A 356 -5.90 8.20 -15.89
N ALA A 357 -5.33 9.14 -16.66
CA ALA A 357 -5.28 9.05 -18.12
C ALA A 357 -4.39 7.88 -18.64
N GLY A 358 -3.34 7.49 -17.92
CA GLY A 358 -2.46 6.36 -18.27
C GLY A 358 -2.93 5.01 -17.74
N LEU A 359 -3.98 4.96 -16.90
CA LEU A 359 -4.44 3.72 -16.25
C LEU A 359 -5.38 2.88 -17.13
N ALA A 360 -5.85 3.41 -18.26
CA ALA A 360 -6.73 2.68 -19.16
C ALA A 360 -6.11 1.39 -19.69
N ASP A 361 -4.79 1.37 -19.89
CA ASP A 361 -4.06 0.21 -20.43
C ASP A 361 -3.59 -0.77 -19.33
N ALA A 362 -3.70 -0.39 -18.07
CA ALA A 362 -3.21 -1.21 -16.97
C ALA A 362 -4.01 -2.52 -16.78
N ALA A 363 -5.35 -2.43 -16.87
CA ALA A 363 -6.18 -3.64 -16.73
C ALA A 363 -5.93 -4.66 -17.86
N PRO A 364 -5.91 -4.28 -19.16
CA PRO A 364 -5.50 -5.21 -20.23
C PRO A 364 -4.13 -5.83 -20.02
N ALA A 365 -3.10 -5.04 -19.66
CA ALA A 365 -1.76 -5.55 -19.45
C ALA A 365 -1.67 -6.54 -18.26
N LEU A 366 -2.37 -6.27 -17.17
CA LEU A 366 -2.45 -7.18 -16.02
C LEU A 366 -3.16 -8.50 -16.38
N LEU A 367 -4.22 -8.45 -17.21
CA LEU A 367 -4.87 -9.66 -17.71
C LEU A 367 -3.95 -10.46 -18.63
N GLU A 368 -3.18 -9.80 -19.48
CA GLU A 368 -2.16 -10.43 -20.33
C GLU A 368 -1.09 -11.11 -19.47
N MET A 369 -0.60 -10.44 -18.42
CA MET A 369 0.31 -11.03 -17.44
C MET A 369 -0.27 -12.29 -16.80
N GLY A 370 -1.54 -12.26 -16.39
CA GLY A 370 -2.23 -13.42 -15.82
C GLY A 370 -2.36 -14.57 -16.81
N LEU A 371 -2.57 -14.30 -18.10
CA LEU A 371 -2.61 -15.33 -19.15
C LEU A 371 -1.22 -15.91 -19.45
N LEU A 372 -0.15 -15.15 -19.31
CA LEU A 372 1.23 -15.68 -19.39
C LEU A 372 1.51 -16.64 -18.22
N VAL A 373 1.05 -16.31 -17.02
CA VAL A 373 1.10 -17.23 -15.87
C VAL A 373 0.32 -18.51 -16.16
N ALA A 374 -0.90 -18.40 -16.69
CA ALA A 374 -1.73 -19.54 -17.08
C ALA A 374 -1.08 -20.43 -18.17
N ALA A 375 -0.28 -19.84 -19.06
CA ALA A 375 0.48 -20.54 -20.09
C ALA A 375 1.79 -21.17 -19.57
N GLY A 376 2.05 -21.15 -18.26
CA GLY A 376 3.26 -21.71 -17.65
C GLY A 376 4.53 -20.86 -17.85
N LYS A 377 4.39 -19.64 -18.38
CA LYS A 377 5.54 -18.72 -18.58
C LYS A 377 5.92 -17.97 -17.31
N GLY A 378 5.08 -18.05 -16.27
CA GLY A 378 5.27 -17.32 -15.03
C GLY A 378 5.36 -15.81 -15.24
N LEU A 379 5.89 -15.10 -14.25
CA LEU A 379 6.20 -13.67 -14.40
C LEU A 379 7.50 -13.43 -15.20
N ALA A 380 8.32 -14.46 -15.43
CA ALA A 380 9.50 -14.36 -16.29
C ALA A 380 9.15 -14.12 -17.77
N GLY A 381 7.95 -14.54 -18.22
CA GLY A 381 7.44 -14.25 -19.56
C GLY A 381 7.13 -12.76 -19.83
N LEU A 382 7.39 -11.87 -18.84
CA LEU A 382 7.27 -10.41 -19.00
C LEU A 382 8.53 -9.80 -19.63
N ALA A 383 9.68 -10.46 -19.55
CA ALA A 383 10.87 -10.12 -20.31
C ALA A 383 10.65 -10.57 -21.76
N GLY A 384 10.67 -9.62 -22.72
CA GLY A 384 10.47 -9.86 -24.15
C GLY A 384 11.57 -10.67 -24.77
#